data_b7b04099ab340aa253fc942a202ea0bf
#
_entry.id   b7b04099ab340aa253fc942a202ea0bf
#
_cell.length_a   1.000
_cell.length_b   1.000
_cell.length_c   1.000
_cell.angle_alpha   90.00
_cell.angle_beta   90.00
_cell.angle_gamma   90.00
#
_symmetry.space_group_name_H-M   'P 1'
#
loop_
_entity.id
_entity.type
_entity.pdbx_description
1 polymer ?
#
loop_
_entity_poly.entity_id
_entity_poly.type
_entity_poly.pdbx_seq_one_letter_code
_entity_poly.pdbx_strand_id
1 'polypeptide(L)'
;MNDIKVKNRRVNKKKALIMILLGITILGVINRTWAYVDEQIKIKAEQERLAEEKRKAEEEKKKYMVGVSHEAKKYSYDAKIVSEKLSKYDYSNNGEKVVFLTFDDGTSTTVTPKILKTLKDENVKATFFLTGQNIERGGEKAKELIKQEFNEGHAIANHSYSHNYKLLYPGRTLDL
;
A
#
# COMPACT_ATOMS: atom_id res chain seq x y z
N MET A 1 60.28 -65.99 -22.24
CA MET A 1 59.67 -64.99 -23.15
C MET A 1 58.19 -65.28 -23.20
N ASN A 2 57.39 -64.53 -22.45
CA ASN A 2 55.93 -64.73 -22.38
C ASN A 2 55.23 -63.75 -23.34
N ASP A 3 54.70 -64.29 -24.44
CA ASP A 3 53.92 -63.57 -25.38
C ASP A 3 52.53 -63.17 -24.76
N ILE A 4 52.33 -61.92 -24.45
CA ILE A 4 51.06 -61.39 -24.03
C ILE A 4 50.19 -61.20 -25.32
N LYS A 5 49.29 -62.16 -25.57
CA LYS A 5 48.26 -62.04 -26.61
C LYS A 5 47.28 -60.96 -26.24
N VAL A 6 47.39 -59.77 -26.83
CA VAL A 6 46.39 -58.73 -26.75
C VAL A 6 45.15 -59.18 -27.53
N LYS A 7 44.10 -59.53 -26.80
CA LYS A 7 42.81 -59.94 -27.38
C LYS A 7 42.09 -58.71 -27.91
N ASN A 8 42.22 -58.44 -29.21
CA ASN A 8 41.55 -57.32 -29.87
C ASN A 8 40.03 -57.55 -29.85
N ARG A 9 39.32 -56.93 -28.87
CA ARG A 9 37.86 -57.00 -28.77
C ARG A 9 37.27 -56.16 -29.90
N ARG A 10 36.81 -56.79 -30.99
CA ARG A 10 36.03 -56.11 -32.05
C ARG A 10 34.77 -55.48 -31.39
N VAL A 11 34.76 -54.17 -31.27
CA VAL A 11 33.61 -53.44 -30.79
C VAL A 11 32.44 -53.68 -31.73
N ASN A 12 31.35 -54.21 -31.22
CA ASN A 12 30.15 -54.42 -32.05
C ASN A 12 29.54 -53.04 -32.42
N LYS A 13 29.79 -52.62 -33.64
CA LYS A 13 29.37 -51.29 -34.18
C LYS A 13 27.91 -50.98 -33.95
N LYS A 14 27.00 -51.98 -33.99
CA LYS A 14 25.58 -51.80 -33.72
C LYS A 14 25.31 -51.46 -32.25
N LYS A 15 25.98 -52.13 -31.31
CA LYS A 15 25.86 -51.80 -29.87
C LYS A 15 26.43 -50.42 -29.55
N ALA A 16 27.56 -50.04 -30.16
CA ALA A 16 28.13 -48.72 -29.99
C ALA A 16 27.18 -47.62 -30.51
N LEU A 17 26.56 -47.82 -31.66
CA LEU A 17 25.59 -46.86 -32.21
C LEU A 17 24.37 -46.70 -31.31
N ILE A 18 23.81 -47.79 -30.80
CA ILE A 18 22.68 -47.75 -29.84
C ILE A 18 23.05 -46.97 -28.58
N MET A 19 24.26 -47.21 -28.03
CA MET A 19 24.69 -46.45 -26.85
C MET A 19 24.85 -44.96 -27.10
N ILE A 20 25.33 -44.59 -28.28
CA ILE A 20 25.46 -43.18 -28.70
C ILE A 20 24.06 -42.53 -28.85
N LEU A 21 23.13 -43.23 -29.48
CA LEU A 21 21.73 -42.71 -29.62
C LEU A 21 21.03 -42.57 -28.25
N LEU A 22 21.19 -43.53 -27.34
CA LEU A 22 20.71 -43.43 -25.96
C LEU A 22 21.33 -42.25 -25.24
N GLY A 23 22.64 -42.03 -25.39
CA GLY A 23 23.33 -40.88 -24.81
C GLY A 23 22.77 -39.54 -25.29
N ILE A 24 22.51 -39.42 -26.59
CA ILE A 24 21.92 -38.19 -27.19
C ILE A 24 20.50 -37.97 -26.69
N THR A 25 19.68 -39.01 -26.56
CA THR A 25 18.32 -38.87 -26.07
C THR A 25 18.31 -38.46 -24.58
N ILE A 26 19.18 -39.05 -23.74
CA ILE A 26 19.32 -38.68 -22.34
C ILE A 26 19.78 -37.23 -22.20
N LEU A 27 20.79 -36.82 -22.98
CA LEU A 27 21.24 -35.41 -22.98
C LEU A 27 20.12 -34.44 -23.40
N GLY A 28 19.34 -34.83 -24.41
CA GLY A 28 18.18 -34.05 -24.87
C GLY A 28 17.10 -33.90 -23.76
N VAL A 29 16.82 -34.95 -23.01
CA VAL A 29 15.90 -34.92 -21.87
C VAL A 29 16.45 -34.05 -20.74
N ILE A 30 17.74 -34.20 -20.39
CA ILE A 30 18.38 -33.38 -19.37
C ILE A 30 18.33 -31.90 -19.74
N ASN A 31 18.67 -31.53 -20.98
CA ASN A 31 18.61 -30.13 -21.41
C ASN A 31 17.18 -29.56 -21.35
N ARG A 32 16.16 -30.34 -21.73
CA ARG A 32 14.76 -29.88 -21.61
C ARG A 32 14.33 -29.69 -20.18
N THR A 33 14.72 -30.60 -19.27
CA THR A 33 14.39 -30.47 -17.84
C THR A 33 15.09 -29.28 -17.22
N TRP A 34 16.36 -29.04 -17.57
CA TRP A 34 17.07 -27.85 -17.11
C TRP A 34 16.44 -26.54 -17.61
N ALA A 35 16.07 -26.48 -18.89
CA ALA A 35 15.38 -25.31 -19.45
C ALA A 35 14.04 -25.07 -18.76
N TYR A 36 13.28 -26.12 -18.48
CA TYR A 36 12.01 -26.02 -17.75
C TYR A 36 12.21 -25.50 -16.29
N VAL A 37 13.24 -26.05 -15.60
CA VAL A 37 13.56 -25.61 -14.23
C VAL A 37 13.99 -24.14 -14.21
N ASP A 38 14.84 -23.74 -15.16
CA ASP A 38 15.30 -22.34 -15.28
C ASP A 38 14.11 -21.37 -15.54
N GLU A 39 13.18 -21.78 -16.39
CA GLU A 39 11.95 -21.02 -16.65
C GLU A 39 11.07 -20.90 -15.38
N GLN A 40 10.90 -21.99 -14.63
CA GLN A 40 10.13 -21.95 -13.36
C GLN A 40 10.79 -21.06 -12.32
N ILE A 41 12.12 -21.06 -12.23
CA ILE A 41 12.87 -20.17 -11.35
C ILE A 41 12.65 -18.70 -11.74
N LYS A 42 12.69 -18.39 -13.04
CA LYS A 42 12.43 -17.02 -13.53
C LYS A 42 11.01 -16.56 -13.25
N ILE A 43 10.01 -17.42 -13.49
CA ILE A 43 8.60 -17.12 -13.18
C ILE A 43 8.41 -16.84 -11.69
N LYS A 44 9.01 -17.68 -10.83
CA LYS A 44 8.93 -17.50 -9.39
C LYS A 44 9.58 -16.20 -8.91
N ALA A 45 10.77 -15.89 -9.42
CA ALA A 45 11.46 -14.64 -9.12
C ALA A 45 10.67 -13.40 -9.56
N GLU A 46 10.01 -13.45 -10.73
CA GLU A 46 9.13 -12.38 -11.21
C GLU A 46 7.90 -12.21 -10.33
N GLN A 47 7.28 -13.33 -9.89
CA GLN A 47 6.13 -13.29 -8.97
C GLN A 47 6.51 -12.71 -7.60
N GLU A 48 7.67 -13.08 -7.06
CA GLU A 48 8.19 -12.53 -5.81
C GLU A 48 8.48 -11.03 -5.94
N ARG A 49 9.07 -10.59 -7.06
CA ARG A 49 9.30 -9.16 -7.35
C ARG A 49 8.00 -8.38 -7.42
N LEU A 50 6.99 -8.89 -8.15
CA LEU A 50 5.68 -8.26 -8.25
C LEU A 50 4.93 -8.22 -6.90
N ALA A 51 5.07 -9.26 -6.09
CA ALA A 51 4.48 -9.29 -4.75
C ALA A 51 5.14 -8.26 -3.82
N GLU A 52 6.45 -8.11 -3.90
CA GLU A 52 7.19 -7.11 -3.12
C GLU A 52 6.86 -5.68 -3.58
N GLU A 53 6.73 -5.47 -4.88
CA GLU A 53 6.34 -4.17 -5.45
C GLU A 53 4.93 -3.77 -5.01
N LYS A 54 3.97 -4.71 -5.03
CA LYS A 54 2.62 -4.51 -4.48
C LYS A 54 2.63 -4.20 -2.98
N ARG A 55 3.45 -4.93 -2.20
CA ARG A 55 3.59 -4.69 -0.77
C ARG A 55 4.13 -3.28 -0.49
N LYS A 56 5.19 -2.85 -1.21
CA LYS A 56 5.75 -1.50 -1.10
C LYS A 56 4.73 -0.43 -1.48
N ALA A 57 3.96 -0.65 -2.56
CA ALA A 57 2.90 0.26 -2.97
C ALA A 57 1.75 0.34 -1.95
N GLU A 58 1.40 -0.76 -1.28
CA GLU A 58 0.44 -0.75 -0.19
C GLU A 58 0.98 -0.06 1.08
N GLU A 59 2.25 -0.27 1.42
CA GLU A 59 2.91 0.43 2.54
C GLU A 59 2.99 1.94 2.26
N GLU A 60 3.30 2.33 1.03
CA GLU A 60 3.33 3.71 0.59
C GLU A 60 1.92 4.32 0.63
N LYS A 61 0.90 3.62 0.14
CA LYS A 61 -0.51 4.04 0.29
C LYS A 61 -0.90 4.20 1.75
N LYS A 62 -0.49 3.27 2.64
CA LYS A 62 -0.73 3.39 4.08
C LYS A 62 -0.07 4.61 4.68
N LYS A 63 1.14 4.96 4.23
CA LYS A 63 1.87 6.16 4.66
C LYS A 63 1.15 7.46 4.26
N TYR A 64 0.48 7.49 3.10
CA TYR A 64 -0.28 8.65 2.61
C TYR A 64 -1.77 8.63 2.99
N MET A 65 -2.31 7.51 3.45
CA MET A 65 -3.62 7.44 4.11
C MET A 65 -3.52 7.70 5.63
N VAL A 66 -2.54 8.49 6.03
CA VAL A 66 -2.31 8.91 7.39
C VAL A 66 -3.49 9.73 7.85
N GLY A 67 -4.17 9.27 8.87
CA GLY A 67 -5.26 10.00 9.49
C GLY A 67 -6.51 9.19 9.75
N VAL A 68 -6.59 7.95 9.27
CA VAL A 68 -7.72 7.05 9.55
C VAL A 68 -7.22 5.71 10.07
N SER A 69 -7.73 5.25 11.20
CA SER A 69 -7.41 3.92 11.72
C SER A 69 -7.93 2.82 10.79
N HIS A 70 -7.33 1.64 10.85
CA HIS A 70 -7.75 0.50 10.03
C HIS A 70 -9.25 0.16 10.22
N GLU A 71 -9.75 0.27 11.44
CA GLU A 71 -11.15 0.01 11.76
C GLU A 71 -12.10 1.09 11.25
N ALA A 72 -11.63 2.34 11.19
CA ALA A 72 -12.40 3.48 10.69
C ALA A 72 -12.51 3.52 9.16
N LYS A 73 -11.71 2.74 8.43
CA LYS A 73 -11.79 2.67 6.95
C LYS A 73 -13.20 2.33 6.44
N LYS A 74 -13.97 1.54 7.15
CA LYS A 74 -15.34 1.18 6.78
C LYS A 74 -16.31 2.37 6.80
N TYR A 75 -15.95 3.45 7.48
CA TYR A 75 -16.73 4.69 7.54
C TYR A 75 -16.14 5.79 6.65
N SER A 76 -15.03 5.52 5.97
CA SER A 76 -14.33 6.50 5.18
C SER A 76 -14.75 6.44 3.72
N TYR A 77 -14.87 7.61 3.13
CA TYR A 77 -15.07 7.79 1.70
C TYR A 77 -13.78 8.30 1.05
N ASP A 78 -13.55 7.92 -0.20
CA ASP A 78 -12.42 8.46 -0.96
C ASP A 78 -12.64 9.95 -1.23
N ALA A 79 -11.76 10.79 -0.68
CA ALA A 79 -11.89 12.24 -0.74
C ALA A 79 -11.86 12.77 -2.19
N LYS A 80 -11.14 12.11 -3.10
CA LYS A 80 -11.09 12.49 -4.51
C LYS A 80 -12.45 12.24 -5.18
N ILE A 81 -13.03 11.07 -4.95
CA ILE A 81 -14.36 10.72 -5.48
C ILE A 81 -15.41 11.69 -4.94
N VAL A 82 -15.38 11.97 -3.63
CA VAL A 82 -16.31 12.93 -3.00
C VAL A 82 -16.13 14.32 -3.61
N SER A 83 -14.90 14.80 -3.75
CA SER A 83 -14.60 16.10 -4.36
C SER A 83 -15.06 16.21 -5.81
N GLU A 84 -14.83 15.16 -6.61
CA GLU A 84 -15.28 15.10 -8.01
C GLU A 84 -16.81 15.13 -8.12
N LYS A 85 -17.52 14.42 -7.26
CA LYS A 85 -18.98 14.45 -7.20
C LYS A 85 -19.51 15.83 -6.80
N LEU A 86 -18.98 16.41 -5.74
CA LEU A 86 -19.38 17.73 -5.26
C LEU A 86 -19.13 18.82 -6.30
N SER A 87 -18.01 18.78 -7.01
CA SER A 87 -17.68 19.75 -8.07
C SER A 87 -18.63 19.67 -9.27
N LYS A 88 -19.25 18.53 -9.50
CA LYS A 88 -20.24 18.29 -10.55
C LYS A 88 -21.70 18.43 -10.08
N TYR A 89 -21.91 18.81 -8.82
CA TYR A 89 -23.23 18.80 -8.17
C TYR A 89 -23.93 17.43 -8.25
N ASP A 90 -23.13 16.35 -8.31
CA ASP A 90 -23.63 14.98 -8.27
C ASP A 90 -23.76 14.50 -6.83
N TYR A 91 -24.99 14.53 -6.32
CA TYR A 91 -25.33 14.06 -4.97
C TYR A 91 -25.83 12.61 -4.95
N SER A 92 -25.67 11.87 -6.03
CA SER A 92 -26.08 10.48 -6.11
C SER A 92 -25.22 9.61 -5.18
N ASN A 93 -25.85 8.77 -4.37
CA ASN A 93 -25.17 7.82 -3.47
C ASN A 93 -26.06 6.60 -3.21
N ASN A 94 -26.47 5.89 -4.27
CA ASN A 94 -27.29 4.67 -4.18
C ASN A 94 -28.52 4.80 -3.26
N GLY A 95 -29.10 6.00 -3.15
CA GLY A 95 -30.23 6.28 -2.27
C GLY A 95 -29.87 6.57 -0.81
N GLU A 96 -28.61 6.46 -0.42
CA GLU A 96 -28.16 6.80 0.92
C GLU A 96 -27.96 8.31 1.07
N LYS A 97 -28.30 8.84 2.24
CA LYS A 97 -28.04 10.24 2.63
C LYS A 97 -26.76 10.25 3.47
N VAL A 98 -25.73 10.93 2.99
CA VAL A 98 -24.42 11.02 3.68
C VAL A 98 -24.11 12.48 3.98
N VAL A 99 -23.63 12.75 5.20
CA VAL A 99 -23.15 14.05 5.64
C VAL A 99 -21.71 13.87 6.15
N PHE A 100 -20.80 14.74 5.72
CA PHE A 100 -19.44 14.79 6.20
C PHE A 100 -19.32 15.86 7.28
N LEU A 101 -19.09 15.43 8.52
CA LEU A 101 -18.88 16.33 9.65
C LEU A 101 -17.40 16.62 9.79
N THR A 102 -17.02 17.90 9.78
CA THR A 102 -15.63 18.35 9.93
C THR A 102 -15.49 19.33 11.09
N PHE A 103 -14.33 19.28 11.74
CA PHE A 103 -13.92 20.23 12.76
C PHE A 103 -12.55 20.80 12.38
N ASP A 104 -12.49 22.08 12.17
CA ASP A 104 -11.29 22.78 11.73
C ASP A 104 -10.58 23.47 12.90
N ASP A 105 -9.31 23.86 12.69
CA ASP A 105 -8.47 24.58 13.67
C ASP A 105 -8.18 23.85 14.98
N GLY A 106 -8.42 22.51 15.04
CA GLY A 106 -8.07 21.71 16.22
C GLY A 106 -6.54 21.69 16.48
N THR A 107 -6.05 21.23 17.61
CA THR A 107 -6.77 20.61 18.73
C THR A 107 -6.93 21.59 19.89
N SER A 108 -8.13 21.68 20.43
CA SER A 108 -8.42 22.46 21.63
C SER A 108 -8.42 21.54 22.86
N THR A 109 -7.59 21.84 23.86
CA THR A 109 -7.54 21.05 25.10
C THR A 109 -8.77 21.19 26.01
N THR A 110 -9.69 22.10 25.69
CA THR A 110 -10.91 22.37 26.45
C THR A 110 -12.20 22.03 25.66
N VAL A 111 -12.21 22.24 24.36
CA VAL A 111 -13.40 22.02 23.50
C VAL A 111 -13.39 20.62 22.90
N THR A 112 -12.26 20.17 22.35
CA THR A 112 -12.15 18.85 21.70
C THR A 112 -12.65 17.70 22.59
N PRO A 113 -12.36 17.62 23.92
CA PRO A 113 -12.89 16.56 24.77
C PRO A 113 -14.42 16.51 24.81
N LYS A 114 -15.08 17.67 24.73
CA LYS A 114 -16.54 17.75 24.74
C LYS A 114 -17.12 17.27 23.42
N ILE A 115 -16.47 17.65 22.30
CA ILE A 115 -16.85 17.19 20.97
C ILE A 115 -16.74 15.67 20.90
N LEU A 116 -15.59 15.10 21.33
CA LEU A 116 -15.35 13.66 21.31
C LEU A 116 -16.40 12.90 22.14
N LYS A 117 -16.74 13.45 23.32
CA LYS A 117 -17.80 12.86 24.12
C LYS A 117 -19.13 12.80 23.36
N THR A 118 -19.55 13.91 22.76
CA THR A 118 -20.81 13.96 21.99
C THR A 118 -20.76 13.00 20.78
N LEU A 119 -19.67 12.99 20.01
CA LEU A 119 -19.51 12.08 18.87
C LEU A 119 -19.59 10.61 19.27
N LYS A 120 -19.03 10.30 20.44
CA LYS A 120 -19.08 8.96 21.01
C LYS A 120 -20.49 8.57 21.46
N ASP A 121 -21.15 9.46 22.17
CA ASP A 121 -22.52 9.24 22.69
C ASP A 121 -23.50 9.03 21.53
N GLU A 122 -23.34 9.77 20.42
CA GLU A 122 -24.17 9.67 19.23
C GLU A 122 -23.68 8.64 18.18
N ASN A 123 -22.56 7.95 18.45
CA ASN A 123 -21.92 7.01 17.54
C ASN A 123 -21.63 7.60 16.15
N VAL A 124 -21.23 8.85 16.10
CA VAL A 124 -20.91 9.61 14.88
C VAL A 124 -19.41 9.69 14.69
N LYS A 125 -18.94 9.57 13.44
CA LYS A 125 -17.54 9.78 13.07
C LYS A 125 -17.40 11.13 12.35
N ALA A 126 -16.22 11.75 12.50
CA ALA A 126 -15.91 13.06 11.96
C ALA A 126 -14.49 13.12 11.42
N THR A 127 -14.16 14.18 10.70
CA THR A 127 -12.81 14.53 10.29
C THR A 127 -12.35 15.76 11.06
N PHE A 128 -11.17 15.67 11.69
CA PHE A 128 -10.55 16.78 12.40
C PHE A 128 -9.39 17.33 11.57
N PHE A 129 -9.49 18.57 11.13
CA PHE A 129 -8.44 19.30 10.44
C PHE A 129 -7.60 20.08 11.46
N LEU A 130 -6.39 19.64 11.72
CA LEU A 130 -5.55 20.11 12.81
C LEU A 130 -4.51 21.11 12.32
N THR A 131 -4.29 22.19 13.10
CA THR A 131 -3.19 23.12 12.86
C THR A 131 -1.97 22.75 13.71
N GLY A 132 -0.78 22.77 13.08
CA GLY A 132 0.47 22.45 13.79
C GLY A 132 0.72 23.35 15.00
N GLN A 133 0.42 24.64 14.89
CA GLN A 133 0.60 25.61 15.96
C GLN A 133 -0.28 25.29 17.20
N ASN A 134 -1.52 24.83 17.01
CA ASN A 134 -2.38 24.48 18.13
C ASN A 134 -1.95 23.17 18.80
N ILE A 135 -1.39 22.24 18.02
CA ILE A 135 -0.77 21.02 18.58
C ILE A 135 0.41 21.39 19.48
N GLU A 136 1.32 22.26 19.01
CA GLU A 136 2.46 22.69 19.80
C GLU A 136 2.05 23.44 21.06
N ARG A 137 1.10 24.38 20.97
CA ARG A 137 0.59 25.13 22.11
C ARG A 137 -0.10 24.24 23.15
N GLY A 138 -0.80 23.21 22.71
CA GLY A 138 -1.49 22.27 23.58
C GLY A 138 -0.57 21.22 24.20
N GLY A 139 0.66 21.06 23.66
CA GLY A 139 1.69 20.17 24.17
C GLY A 139 1.22 18.69 24.23
N GLU A 140 1.63 17.97 25.26
CA GLU A 140 1.31 16.54 25.40
C GLU A 140 -0.21 16.30 25.49
N LYS A 141 -0.96 17.20 26.11
CA LYS A 141 -2.41 17.06 26.23
C LYS A 141 -3.09 17.10 24.85
N ALA A 142 -2.64 17.95 23.94
CA ALA A 142 -3.14 17.97 22.56
C ALA A 142 -2.80 16.68 21.82
N LYS A 143 -1.58 16.17 21.98
CA LYS A 143 -1.16 14.91 21.37
C LYS A 143 -1.96 13.70 21.86
N GLU A 144 -2.29 13.68 23.16
CA GLU A 144 -3.16 12.64 23.74
C GLU A 144 -4.58 12.69 23.15
N LEU A 145 -5.12 13.90 22.99
CA LEU A 145 -6.43 14.09 22.35
C LEU A 145 -6.44 13.63 20.89
N ILE A 146 -5.38 13.94 20.14
CA ILE A 146 -5.23 13.47 18.75
C ILE A 146 -5.17 11.93 18.68
N LYS A 147 -4.47 11.30 19.61
CA LYS A 147 -4.47 9.83 19.72
C LYS A 147 -5.88 9.30 20.04
N GLN A 148 -6.62 10.01 20.90
CA GLN A 148 -7.99 9.65 21.21
C GLN A 148 -8.90 9.79 20.00
N GLU A 149 -8.84 10.92 19.27
CA GLU A 149 -9.56 11.15 18.02
C GLU A 149 -9.33 9.97 17.04
N PHE A 150 -8.06 9.61 16.82
CA PHE A 150 -7.69 8.51 15.94
C PHE A 150 -8.20 7.14 16.42
N ASN A 151 -8.04 6.84 17.72
CA ASN A 151 -8.44 5.55 18.29
C ASN A 151 -9.96 5.40 18.36
N GLU A 152 -10.71 6.49 18.48
CA GLU A 152 -12.16 6.50 18.43
C GLU A 152 -12.71 6.43 17.00
N GLY A 153 -11.84 6.36 15.99
CA GLY A 153 -12.19 6.11 14.60
C GLY A 153 -12.55 7.36 13.82
N HIS A 154 -12.11 8.52 14.27
CA HIS A 154 -12.19 9.77 13.52
C HIS A 154 -11.04 9.89 12.53
N ALA A 155 -11.21 10.68 11.46
CA ALA A 155 -10.15 11.01 10.53
C ALA A 155 -9.37 12.23 11.03
N ILE A 156 -8.04 12.17 10.91
CA ILE A 156 -7.14 13.28 11.20
C ILE A 156 -6.61 13.83 9.87
N ALA A 157 -6.74 15.13 9.67
CA ALA A 157 -6.34 15.82 8.46
C ALA A 157 -5.47 17.04 8.77
N ASN A 158 -4.75 17.54 7.78
CA ASN A 158 -3.85 18.68 7.90
C ASN A 158 -4.61 19.98 7.56
N HIS A 159 -4.55 20.95 8.49
CA HIS A 159 -5.11 22.29 8.31
C HIS A 159 -4.04 23.38 8.28
N SER A 160 -2.90 23.11 7.70
CA SER A 160 -1.70 23.92 7.72
C SER A 160 -1.01 24.04 9.10
N TYR A 161 0.14 24.70 9.15
CA TYR A 161 0.81 24.90 10.44
C TYR A 161 0.18 26.06 11.25
N SER A 162 0.05 27.24 10.64
CA SER A 162 -0.32 28.49 11.38
C SER A 162 -1.67 29.08 10.97
N HIS A 163 -2.33 28.52 9.95
CA HIS A 163 -3.54 29.08 9.34
C HIS A 163 -3.36 30.56 8.91
N ASN A 164 -2.14 30.96 8.56
CA ASN A 164 -1.85 32.33 8.15
C ASN A 164 -2.06 32.50 6.64
N TYR A 165 -3.16 33.15 6.27
CA TYR A 165 -3.55 33.38 4.87
C TYR A 165 -2.48 34.10 4.04
N LYS A 166 -1.73 35.03 4.63
CA LYS A 166 -0.66 35.73 3.92
C LYS A 166 0.49 34.83 3.53
N LEU A 167 0.74 33.78 4.31
CA LEU A 167 1.75 32.77 4.01
C LEU A 167 1.24 31.69 3.08
N LEU A 168 -0.03 31.31 3.23
CA LEU A 168 -0.65 30.24 2.45
C LEU A 168 -0.98 30.68 1.03
N TYR A 169 -1.34 31.96 0.84
CA TYR A 169 -1.77 32.53 -0.44
C TYR A 169 -1.01 33.84 -0.72
N PRO A 170 0.32 33.78 -0.85
CA PRO A 170 1.10 35.00 -1.18
C PRO A 170 0.73 35.45 -2.59
N GLY A 171 0.30 36.71 -2.72
CA GLY A 171 0.01 37.33 -4.02
C GLY A 171 -1.41 37.19 -4.54
N ARG A 172 -2.38 36.78 -3.73
CA ARG A 172 -3.78 36.91 -4.07
C ARG A 172 -4.21 38.38 -3.92
N THR A 173 -3.90 39.19 -4.91
CA THR A 173 -4.65 40.39 -5.19
C THR A 173 -5.98 39.93 -5.78
N LEU A 174 -7.08 40.13 -5.05
CA LEU A 174 -8.42 40.15 -5.67
C LEU A 174 -8.42 41.33 -6.59
N ASP A 175 -8.19 41.13 -7.89
CA ASP A 175 -8.63 42.09 -8.90
C ASP A 175 -10.16 42.05 -8.93
N LEU A 176 -10.75 42.98 -8.26
CA LEU A 176 -12.22 43.26 -8.32
C LEU A 176 -12.53 44.04 -9.58
#